data_a512c68b18aa33c103e4ee3e257334d7
#
_entry.id   a512c68b18aa33c103e4ee3e257334d7
#
_cell.length_a   1.000
_cell.length_b   1.000
_cell.length_c   1.000
_cell.angle_alpha   90.00
_cell.angle_beta   90.00
_cell.angle_gamma   90.00
#
_symmetry.space_group_name_H-M   'P 1'
#
loop_
_entity.id
_entity.type
_entity.pdbx_description
1 polymer ?
#
loop_
_entity_poly.entity_id
_entity_poly.type
_entity_poly.pdbx_seq_one_letter_code
_entity_poly.pdbx_strand_id
1 'polypeptide(L)'
;WGVLFYETDAMVEALAAETISNIFRNKGEQQFRVYERDVLYSIPTNTPAIVATGGGLPCFEDNAQWMLQHGLTLFLALSTEELAARLERSHAARPLLQEKQGSELRSHIQEMLEVREPIYRKAHIAIDANLASSEYLYNILTRYATQLGLKK
;
A
#
# COMPACT_ATOMS: atom_id res chain seq x y z
N TRP A 1 2.45 -5.76 20.07
CA TRP A 1 3.60 -6.49 19.55
C TRP A 1 4.93 -5.76 19.78
N GLY A 2 4.94 -4.45 20.04
CA GLY A 2 6.17 -3.69 20.24
C GLY A 2 7.08 -3.66 19.02
N VAL A 3 6.51 -3.79 17.81
CA VAL A 3 7.22 -3.70 16.53
C VAL A 3 7.18 -2.28 15.97
N LEU A 4 8.13 -1.93 15.13
CA LEU A 4 8.13 -0.65 14.43
C LEU A 4 6.98 -0.59 13.42
N PHE A 5 6.49 0.62 13.16
CA PHE A 5 5.51 0.88 12.12
C PHE A 5 6.05 1.93 11.15
N TYR A 6 6.04 1.58 9.87
CA TYR A 6 6.42 2.46 8.78
C TYR A 6 5.21 2.73 7.89
N GLU A 7 5.00 3.98 7.56
CA GLU A 7 4.02 4.44 6.60
C GLU A 7 4.77 5.08 5.44
N THR A 8 4.74 4.44 4.26
CA THR A 8 5.65 4.81 3.16
C THR A 8 5.36 6.20 2.61
N ASP A 9 4.10 6.65 2.61
CA ASP A 9 3.74 7.98 2.12
C ASP A 9 4.36 9.08 3.01
N ALA A 10 4.29 8.92 4.34
CA ALA A 10 4.94 9.85 5.27
C ALA A 10 6.46 9.84 5.14
N MET A 11 7.05 8.66 4.89
CA MET A 11 8.49 8.56 4.66
C MET A 11 8.92 9.24 3.36
N VAL A 12 8.11 9.15 2.30
CA VAL A 12 8.35 9.87 1.03
C VAL A 12 8.32 11.38 1.25
N GLU A 13 7.31 11.89 1.96
CA GLU A 13 7.23 13.33 2.27
C GLU A 13 8.42 13.81 3.10
N ALA A 14 8.85 13.02 4.07
CA ALA A 14 10.05 13.32 4.86
C ALA A 14 11.33 13.32 4.02
N LEU A 15 11.50 12.32 3.13
CA LEU A 15 12.66 12.22 2.24
C LEU A 15 12.70 13.38 1.24
N ALA A 16 11.56 13.74 0.65
CA ALA A 16 11.46 14.79 -0.36
C ALA A 16 11.43 16.21 0.24
N ALA A 17 11.18 16.34 1.55
CA ALA A 17 10.85 17.60 2.24
C ALA A 17 9.68 18.36 1.58
N GLU A 18 8.75 17.65 0.96
CA GLU A 18 7.59 18.16 0.23
C GLU A 18 6.39 17.23 0.43
N THR A 19 5.18 17.78 0.32
CA THR A 19 3.97 16.95 0.29
C THR A 19 3.87 16.15 -1.01
N ILE A 20 3.22 14.99 -0.97
CA ILE A 20 2.99 14.15 -2.15
C ILE A 20 2.33 14.95 -3.27
N SER A 21 1.33 15.78 -2.95
CA SER A 21 0.67 16.65 -3.93
C SER A 21 1.65 17.62 -4.63
N ASN A 22 2.62 18.15 -3.89
CA ASN A 22 3.67 19.01 -4.45
C ASN A 22 4.65 18.22 -5.33
N ILE A 23 5.03 17.00 -4.90
CA ILE A 23 5.89 16.12 -5.70
C ILE A 23 5.23 15.84 -7.05
N PHE A 24 3.95 15.43 -7.06
CA PHE A 24 3.22 15.18 -8.30
C PHE A 24 3.16 16.41 -9.20
N ARG A 25 2.87 17.58 -8.63
CA ARG A 25 2.76 18.84 -9.39
C ARG A 25 4.09 19.32 -9.94
N ASN A 26 5.17 19.23 -9.15
CA ASN A 26 6.45 19.85 -9.49
C ASN A 26 7.41 18.88 -10.20
N LYS A 27 7.33 17.58 -9.90
CA LYS A 27 8.28 16.56 -10.35
C LYS A 27 7.64 15.40 -11.12
N GLY A 28 6.32 15.28 -11.05
CA GLY A 28 5.54 14.26 -11.74
C GLY A 28 5.52 12.89 -11.04
N GLU A 29 4.67 12.00 -11.56
CA GLU A 29 4.45 10.67 -10.99
C GLU A 29 5.73 9.82 -10.99
N GLN A 30 6.52 9.85 -12.06
CA GLN A 30 7.74 9.05 -12.16
C GLN A 30 8.72 9.32 -11.01
N GLN A 31 8.92 10.59 -10.65
CA GLN A 31 9.80 10.93 -9.53
C GLN A 31 9.22 10.49 -8.19
N PHE A 32 7.89 10.57 -8.02
CA PHE A 32 7.23 10.04 -6.84
C PHE A 32 7.47 8.52 -6.69
N ARG A 33 7.37 7.76 -7.79
CA ARG A 33 7.64 6.31 -7.80
C ARG A 33 9.10 5.99 -7.44
N VAL A 34 10.04 6.80 -7.87
CA VAL A 34 11.44 6.66 -7.45
C VAL A 34 11.59 6.86 -5.94
N TYR A 35 10.95 7.90 -5.37
CA TYR A 35 10.97 8.11 -3.93
C TYR A 35 10.31 6.96 -3.15
N GLU A 36 9.17 6.44 -3.63
CA GLU A 36 8.53 5.26 -3.03
C GLU A 36 9.50 4.06 -2.99
N ARG A 37 10.23 3.81 -4.07
CA ARG A 37 11.23 2.75 -4.13
C ARG A 37 12.38 2.99 -3.16
N ASP A 38 12.96 4.18 -3.17
CA ASP A 38 14.07 4.52 -2.28
C ASP A 38 13.69 4.35 -0.80
N VAL A 39 12.49 4.77 -0.43
CA VAL A 39 11.92 4.57 0.90
C VAL A 39 11.75 3.07 1.22
N LEU A 40 11.17 2.29 0.31
CA LEU A 40 10.98 0.85 0.50
C LEU A 40 12.30 0.15 0.79
N TYR A 41 13.33 0.44 -0.02
CA TYR A 41 14.66 -0.19 0.10
C TYR A 41 15.46 0.32 1.31
N SER A 42 15.08 1.44 1.92
CA SER A 42 15.68 1.96 3.15
C SER A 42 15.16 1.28 4.42
N ILE A 43 14.04 0.55 4.34
CA ILE A 43 13.46 -0.10 5.52
C ILE A 43 14.35 -1.27 5.97
N PRO A 44 14.77 -1.30 7.25
CA PRO A 44 15.59 -2.40 7.77
C PRO A 44 14.87 -3.74 7.68
N THR A 45 15.49 -4.73 7.05
CA THR A 45 14.92 -6.08 6.90
C THR A 45 15.27 -7.03 8.04
N ASN A 46 16.15 -6.63 8.94
CA ASN A 46 16.61 -7.41 10.10
C ASN A 46 15.86 -7.06 11.41
N THR A 47 14.92 -6.14 11.36
CA THR A 47 14.14 -5.69 12.52
C THR A 47 12.65 -5.89 12.23
N PRO A 48 11.90 -6.57 13.12
CA PRO A 48 10.46 -6.75 12.93
C PRO A 48 9.72 -5.42 12.82
N ALA A 49 8.96 -5.26 11.75
CA ALA A 49 8.19 -4.05 11.48
C ALA A 49 6.88 -4.36 10.76
N ILE A 50 5.91 -3.46 10.88
CA ILE A 50 4.73 -3.41 10.02
C ILE A 50 4.92 -2.24 9.06
N VAL A 51 4.72 -2.49 7.77
CA VAL A 51 4.87 -1.47 6.72
C VAL A 51 3.52 -1.29 6.01
N ALA A 52 2.98 -0.08 6.08
CA ALA A 52 1.83 0.31 5.28
C ALA A 52 2.31 0.98 4.00
N THR A 53 1.91 0.43 2.84
CA THR A 53 2.33 0.94 1.53
C THR A 53 1.20 1.62 0.80
N GLY A 54 1.51 2.61 -0.02
CA GLY A 54 0.60 3.11 -1.04
C GLY A 54 0.33 2.03 -2.11
N GLY A 55 -0.87 2.07 -2.71
CA GLY A 55 -1.27 1.05 -3.71
C GLY A 55 -0.44 1.07 -5.00
N GLY A 56 0.24 2.13 -5.33
CA GLY A 56 1.12 2.19 -6.49
C GLY A 56 2.50 1.59 -6.28
N LEU A 57 2.98 1.59 -5.03
CA LEU A 57 4.34 1.16 -4.69
C LEU A 57 4.66 -0.28 -5.17
N PRO A 58 3.81 -1.30 -4.93
CA PRO A 58 4.09 -2.66 -5.41
C PRO A 58 4.14 -2.78 -6.94
N CYS A 59 3.51 -1.84 -7.65
CA CYS A 59 3.37 -1.89 -9.11
C CYS A 59 4.55 -1.25 -9.86
N PHE A 60 5.50 -0.66 -9.14
CA PHE A 60 6.65 -0.01 -9.76
C PHE A 60 7.85 -0.96 -9.80
N GLU A 61 8.36 -1.19 -11.00
CA GLU A 61 9.56 -2.03 -11.26
C GLU A 61 9.52 -3.39 -10.53
N ASP A 62 10.51 -3.69 -9.72
CA ASP A 62 10.67 -4.95 -8.98
C ASP A 62 10.21 -4.86 -7.50
N ASN A 63 9.57 -3.77 -7.10
CA ASN A 63 9.13 -3.55 -5.72
C ASN A 63 8.31 -4.71 -5.15
N ALA A 64 7.34 -5.25 -5.92
CA ALA A 64 6.55 -6.39 -5.45
C ALA A 64 7.42 -7.61 -5.17
N GLN A 65 8.39 -7.90 -6.03
CA GLN A 65 9.32 -9.03 -5.84
C GLN A 65 10.19 -8.81 -4.61
N TRP A 66 10.70 -7.60 -4.43
CA TRP A 66 11.49 -7.26 -3.25
C TRP A 66 10.68 -7.43 -1.97
N MET A 67 9.43 -6.94 -1.94
CA MET A 67 8.52 -7.10 -0.79
C MET A 67 8.28 -8.57 -0.45
N LEU A 68 8.05 -9.41 -1.47
CA LEU A 68 7.83 -10.85 -1.29
C LEU A 68 9.06 -11.57 -0.71
N GLN A 69 10.26 -11.11 -1.02
CA GLN A 69 11.51 -11.70 -0.54
C GLN A 69 11.89 -11.26 0.88
N HIS A 70 11.42 -10.09 1.32
CA HIS A 70 11.89 -9.48 2.57
C HIS A 70 10.82 -9.41 3.66
N GLY A 71 9.57 -9.81 3.37
CA GLY A 71 8.51 -9.78 4.37
C GLY A 71 7.27 -10.57 3.99
N LEU A 72 6.39 -10.74 4.97
CA LEU A 72 5.05 -11.28 4.74
C LEU A 72 4.18 -10.18 4.12
N THR A 73 3.75 -10.38 2.89
CA THR A 73 2.90 -9.41 2.18
C THR A 73 1.43 -9.76 2.33
N LEU A 74 0.63 -8.74 2.61
CA LEU A 74 -0.81 -8.84 2.79
C LEU A 74 -1.53 -7.89 1.82
N PHE A 75 -2.42 -8.44 1.00
CA PHE A 75 -3.31 -7.67 0.15
C PHE A 75 -4.69 -7.54 0.78
N LEU A 76 -5.11 -6.31 1.01
CA LEU A 76 -6.45 -5.95 1.48
C LEU A 76 -7.35 -5.70 0.27
N ALA A 77 -8.12 -6.71 -0.14
CA ALA A 77 -8.99 -6.64 -1.30
C ALA A 77 -10.31 -5.94 -0.99
N LEU A 78 -10.78 -5.10 -1.89
CA LEU A 78 -12.10 -4.48 -1.88
C LEU A 78 -12.65 -4.45 -3.30
N SER A 79 -13.97 -4.49 -3.44
CA SER A 79 -14.63 -4.26 -4.73
C SER A 79 -14.48 -2.82 -5.20
N THR A 80 -14.66 -2.59 -6.51
CA THR A 80 -14.64 -1.24 -7.10
C THR A 80 -15.66 -0.32 -6.44
N GLU A 81 -16.86 -0.85 -6.15
CA GLU A 81 -17.96 -0.10 -5.52
C GLU A 81 -17.60 0.35 -4.11
N GLU A 82 -16.99 -0.54 -3.33
CA GLU A 82 -16.58 -0.24 -1.95
C GLU A 82 -15.41 0.75 -1.91
N LEU A 83 -14.46 0.60 -2.84
CA LEU A 83 -13.37 1.57 -2.99
C LEU A 83 -13.90 2.95 -3.36
N ALA A 84 -14.81 3.04 -4.35
CA ALA A 84 -15.44 4.31 -4.74
C ALA A 84 -16.17 4.94 -3.55
N ALA A 85 -16.99 4.17 -2.83
CA ALA A 85 -17.73 4.66 -1.66
C ALA A 85 -16.82 5.13 -0.52
N ARG A 86 -15.66 4.49 -0.31
CA ARG A 86 -14.66 4.94 0.68
C ARG A 86 -13.97 6.22 0.24
N LEU A 87 -13.64 6.33 -1.05
CA LEU A 87 -12.99 7.49 -1.62
C LEU A 87 -13.88 8.74 -1.62
N GLU A 88 -15.17 8.58 -1.97
CA GLU A 88 -16.16 9.66 -1.91
C GLU A 88 -16.34 10.22 -0.48
N ARG A 89 -16.16 9.38 0.54
CA ARG A 89 -16.21 9.79 1.95
C ARG A 89 -14.89 10.34 2.49
N SER A 90 -13.81 10.09 1.80
CA SER A 90 -12.47 10.50 2.25
C SER A 90 -12.16 11.91 1.77
N HIS A 91 -11.76 12.79 2.68
CA HIS A 91 -11.24 14.12 2.36
C HIS A 91 -9.74 14.14 2.04
N ALA A 92 -9.10 12.96 2.00
CA ALA A 92 -7.67 12.87 1.73
C ALA A 92 -7.37 13.25 0.27
N ALA A 93 -6.41 14.14 0.07
CA ALA A 93 -5.93 14.50 -1.25
C ALA A 93 -5.27 13.29 -1.92
N ARG A 94 -5.79 12.89 -3.08
CA ARG A 94 -5.25 11.79 -3.89
C ARG A 94 -4.97 12.29 -5.30
N PRO A 95 -3.73 12.66 -5.63
CA PRO A 95 -3.40 13.31 -6.91
C PRO A 95 -3.89 12.56 -8.15
N LEU A 96 -3.87 11.22 -8.13
CA LEU A 96 -4.31 10.39 -9.26
C LEU A 96 -5.83 10.26 -9.42
N LEU A 97 -6.61 10.70 -8.44
CA LEU A 97 -8.07 10.60 -8.43
C LEU A 97 -8.75 11.97 -8.43
N GLN A 98 -7.97 13.04 -8.63
CA GLN A 98 -8.47 14.42 -8.52
C GLN A 98 -9.69 14.64 -9.43
N GLU A 99 -10.76 15.19 -8.83
CA GLU A 99 -11.99 15.68 -9.46
C GLU A 99 -12.96 14.62 -10.01
N LYS A 100 -12.59 13.32 -10.02
CA LYS A 100 -13.48 12.26 -10.49
C LYS A 100 -14.53 11.91 -9.44
N GLN A 101 -15.79 11.81 -9.87
CA GLN A 101 -16.93 11.46 -9.01
C GLN A 101 -17.88 10.46 -9.69
N GLY A 102 -18.68 9.78 -8.89
CA GLY A 102 -19.74 8.89 -9.37
C GLY A 102 -19.24 7.81 -10.35
N SER A 103 -19.83 7.74 -11.54
CA SER A 103 -19.51 6.72 -12.54
C SER A 103 -18.09 6.85 -13.10
N GLU A 104 -17.60 8.07 -13.27
CA GLU A 104 -16.24 8.32 -13.76
C GLU A 104 -15.18 7.84 -12.77
N LEU A 105 -15.40 8.06 -11.48
CA LEU A 105 -14.52 7.53 -10.43
C LEU A 105 -14.49 6.00 -10.44
N ARG A 106 -15.66 5.36 -10.57
CA ARG A 106 -15.76 3.89 -10.63
C ARG A 106 -15.03 3.32 -11.85
N SER A 107 -15.24 3.88 -13.03
CA SER A 107 -14.54 3.44 -14.24
C SER A 107 -13.02 3.56 -14.08
N HIS A 108 -12.55 4.66 -13.54
CA HIS A 108 -11.13 4.88 -13.32
C HIS A 108 -10.54 3.90 -12.28
N ILE A 109 -11.25 3.61 -11.18
CA ILE A 109 -10.84 2.60 -10.20
C ILE A 109 -10.79 1.22 -10.86
N GLN A 110 -11.78 0.88 -11.67
CA GLN A 110 -11.83 -0.39 -12.38
C GLN A 110 -10.62 -0.57 -13.31
N GLU A 111 -10.31 0.42 -14.13
CA GLU A 111 -9.15 0.43 -15.03
C GLU A 111 -7.83 0.27 -14.23
N MET A 112 -7.70 0.99 -13.11
CA MET A 112 -6.53 0.87 -12.25
C MET A 112 -6.41 -0.53 -11.62
N LEU A 113 -7.51 -1.13 -11.18
CA LEU A 113 -7.51 -2.46 -10.59
C LEU A 113 -7.17 -3.53 -11.62
N GLU A 114 -7.69 -3.44 -12.84
CA GLU A 114 -7.36 -4.39 -13.93
C GLU A 114 -5.85 -4.51 -14.16
N VAL A 115 -5.13 -3.39 -14.05
CA VAL A 115 -3.67 -3.37 -14.22
C VAL A 115 -2.94 -3.84 -12.95
N ARG A 116 -3.42 -3.46 -11.76
CA ARG A 116 -2.69 -3.64 -10.50
C ARG A 116 -3.03 -4.93 -9.76
N GLU A 117 -4.27 -5.40 -9.86
CA GLU A 117 -4.72 -6.59 -9.12
C GLU A 117 -3.91 -7.85 -9.43
N PRO A 118 -3.47 -8.12 -10.67
CA PRO A 118 -2.57 -9.25 -10.94
C PRO A 118 -1.25 -9.20 -10.15
N ILE A 119 -0.79 -8.00 -9.80
CA ILE A 119 0.41 -7.80 -8.97
C ILE A 119 0.05 -8.01 -7.50
N TYR A 120 -1.04 -7.40 -7.02
CA TYR A 120 -1.49 -7.52 -5.64
C TYR A 120 -1.81 -8.97 -5.25
N ARG A 121 -2.37 -9.76 -6.17
CA ARG A 121 -2.70 -11.19 -5.95
C ARG A 121 -1.48 -12.10 -5.82
N LYS A 122 -0.27 -11.59 -6.08
CA LYS A 122 0.98 -12.30 -5.77
C LYS A 122 1.34 -12.22 -4.28
N ALA A 123 0.66 -11.41 -3.48
CA ALA A 123 0.88 -11.33 -2.05
C ALA A 123 0.71 -12.71 -1.39
N HIS A 124 1.45 -12.95 -0.31
CA HIS A 124 1.37 -14.20 0.45
C HIS A 124 -0.03 -14.46 1.01
N ILE A 125 -0.75 -13.39 1.33
CA ILE A 125 -2.11 -13.46 1.87
C ILE A 125 -2.96 -12.39 1.17
N ALA A 126 -4.15 -12.79 0.71
CA ALA A 126 -5.18 -11.86 0.27
C ALA A 126 -6.41 -12.05 1.16
N ILE A 127 -6.94 -10.97 1.69
CA ILE A 127 -8.15 -10.95 2.54
C ILE A 127 -9.13 -9.89 2.08
N ASP A 128 -10.40 -10.14 2.29
CA ASP A 128 -11.44 -9.13 2.16
C ASP A 128 -11.24 -8.06 3.24
N ALA A 129 -11.01 -6.82 2.83
CA ALA A 129 -10.76 -5.71 3.74
C ALA A 129 -11.98 -5.33 4.60
N ASN A 130 -13.18 -5.83 4.27
CA ASN A 130 -14.36 -5.67 5.13
C ASN A 130 -14.29 -6.56 6.38
N LEU A 131 -13.56 -7.68 6.29
CA LEU A 131 -13.30 -8.59 7.41
C LEU A 131 -12.06 -8.20 8.21
N ALA A 132 -11.27 -7.24 7.73
CA ALA A 132 -9.97 -6.85 8.29
C ALA A 132 -10.10 -5.99 9.57
N SER A 133 -10.80 -6.52 10.59
CA SER A 133 -10.74 -5.92 11.93
C SER A 133 -9.34 -6.05 12.52
N SER A 134 -8.99 -5.17 13.46
CA SER A 134 -7.69 -5.23 14.16
C SER A 134 -7.45 -6.59 14.81
N GLU A 135 -8.50 -7.21 15.37
CA GLU A 135 -8.44 -8.54 15.98
C GLU A 135 -8.20 -9.63 14.93
N TYR A 136 -8.92 -9.57 13.81
CA TYR A 136 -8.76 -10.52 12.70
C TYR A 136 -7.34 -10.46 12.11
N LEU A 137 -6.83 -9.27 11.85
CA LEU A 137 -5.47 -9.05 11.37
C LEU A 137 -4.44 -9.55 12.38
N TYR A 138 -4.63 -9.25 13.67
CA TYR A 138 -3.75 -9.73 14.73
C TYR A 138 -3.68 -11.26 14.75
N ASN A 139 -4.80 -11.95 14.65
CA ASN A 139 -4.86 -13.41 14.66
C ASN A 139 -4.17 -14.03 13.44
N ILE A 140 -4.41 -13.48 12.24
CA ILE A 140 -3.75 -13.92 11.02
C ILE A 140 -2.23 -13.72 11.13
N LEU A 141 -1.79 -12.51 11.47
CA LEU A 141 -0.37 -12.18 11.56
C LEU A 141 0.35 -13.02 12.62
N THR A 142 -0.30 -13.27 13.77
CA THR A 142 0.25 -14.14 14.82
C THR A 142 0.44 -15.56 14.33
N ARG A 143 -0.55 -16.11 13.62
CA ARG A 143 -0.48 -17.45 13.04
C ARG A 143 0.68 -17.59 12.06
N TYR A 144 0.82 -16.63 11.15
CA TYR A 144 1.90 -16.65 10.16
C TYR A 144 3.27 -16.37 10.79
N ALA A 145 3.37 -15.44 11.73
CA ALA A 145 4.61 -15.19 12.46
C ALA A 145 5.11 -16.45 13.18
N THR A 146 4.20 -17.24 13.75
CA THR A 146 4.54 -18.52 14.37
C THR A 146 5.04 -19.53 13.35
N GLN A 147 4.42 -19.63 12.17
CA GLN A 147 4.83 -20.51 11.09
C GLN A 147 6.21 -20.14 10.53
N LEU A 148 6.53 -18.85 10.49
CA LEU A 148 7.82 -18.33 10.03
C LEU A 148 8.91 -18.36 11.11
N GLY A 149 8.62 -18.89 12.30
CA GLY A 149 9.57 -18.97 13.42
C GLY A 149 9.87 -17.62 14.07
N LEU A 150 9.10 -16.59 13.77
CA LEU A 150 9.18 -15.29 14.43
C LEU A 150 8.52 -15.42 15.80
N LYS A 151 9.31 -15.78 16.82
CA LYS A 151 8.84 -15.86 18.21
C LYS A 151 8.56 -14.45 18.75
N LYS A 152 7.55 -14.40 19.66
CA LYS A 152 7.28 -13.21 20.50
C LYS A 152 8.51 -12.74 21.23
#